data_65679a354b9554c51c1dbd9d8fdad9be
#
_entry.id   65679a354b9554c51c1dbd9d8fdad9be
#
_cell.length_a   1.000
_cell.length_b   1.000
_cell.length_c   1.000
_cell.angle_alpha   90.00
_cell.angle_beta   90.00
_cell.angle_gamma   90.00
#
_symmetry.space_group_name_H-M   'P 1'
#
loop_
_entity.id
_entity.type
_entity.pdbx_description
1 polymer ?
#
loop_
_entity_poly.entity_id
_entity_poly.type
_entity_poly.pdbx_seq_one_letter_code
_entity_poly.pdbx_strand_id
1 'polypeptide(L)'
;MKTTEQLTDLFRERGLRVTPQRQMIFGLLQANDSHPTVESLYERAHAEMPTMSLKTVYQTVHDLEALGEVDVLDLGTGSLRVDPNVEDDHHHLVCTSCGRVRDLPLEFTGLQVPSRHRRGFTVDDVQVIFRGRCEECSN
;
A
#
# COMPACT_ATOMS: atom_id res chain seq x y z
N MET A 1 4.18 -8.67 1.20
CA MET A 1 4.06 -8.96 -0.26
C MET A 1 5.10 -10.00 -0.68
N LYS A 2 4.70 -10.92 -1.50
CA LYS A 2 5.59 -11.95 -2.07
C LYS A 2 6.70 -11.37 -2.94
N THR A 3 7.74 -12.16 -3.20
CA THR A 3 8.81 -11.77 -4.15
C THR A 3 8.28 -11.67 -5.58
N THR A 4 9.03 -11.00 -6.45
CA THR A 4 8.68 -10.88 -7.88
C THR A 4 8.47 -12.25 -8.54
N GLU A 5 9.30 -13.24 -8.21
CA GLU A 5 9.17 -14.61 -8.72
C GLU A 5 7.88 -15.28 -8.23
N GLN A 6 7.62 -15.21 -6.94
CA GLN A 6 6.39 -15.75 -6.33
C GLN A 6 5.12 -15.08 -6.87
N LEU A 7 5.16 -13.76 -7.09
CA LEU A 7 4.03 -13.02 -7.70
C LEU A 7 3.82 -13.43 -9.16
N THR A 8 4.90 -13.66 -9.89
CA THR A 8 4.83 -14.16 -11.27
C THR A 8 4.10 -15.50 -11.33
N ASP A 9 4.45 -16.42 -10.44
CA ASP A 9 3.81 -17.74 -10.34
C ASP A 9 2.35 -17.61 -9.90
N LEU A 10 2.07 -16.79 -8.90
CA LEU A 10 0.71 -16.53 -8.41
C LEU A 10 -0.19 -15.98 -9.52
N PHE A 11 0.30 -15.02 -10.30
CA PHE A 11 -0.46 -14.45 -11.42
C PHE A 11 -0.80 -15.52 -12.46
N ARG A 12 0.16 -16.39 -12.81
CA ARG A 12 -0.08 -17.51 -13.73
C ARG A 12 -1.14 -18.47 -13.19
N GLU A 13 -1.03 -18.86 -11.93
CA GLU A 13 -1.98 -19.75 -11.26
C GLU A 13 -3.41 -19.18 -11.24
N ARG A 14 -3.53 -17.86 -11.16
CA ARG A 14 -4.82 -17.15 -11.15
C ARG A 14 -5.30 -16.76 -12.54
N GLY A 15 -4.62 -17.18 -13.61
CA GLY A 15 -4.98 -16.86 -14.98
C GLY A 15 -4.75 -15.40 -15.36
N LEU A 16 -3.97 -14.68 -14.55
CA LEU A 16 -3.60 -13.30 -14.84
C LEU A 16 -2.39 -13.24 -15.75
N ARG A 17 -2.38 -12.27 -16.64
CA ARG A 17 -1.30 -12.10 -17.61
C ARG A 17 -0.03 -11.59 -16.93
N VAL A 18 1.08 -12.29 -17.15
CA VAL A 18 2.42 -11.84 -16.74
C VAL A 18 3.09 -11.14 -17.91
N THR A 19 3.59 -9.93 -17.66
CA THR A 19 4.32 -9.13 -18.65
C THR A 19 5.55 -8.51 -17.99
N PRO A 20 6.58 -8.10 -18.78
CA PRO A 20 7.72 -7.36 -18.25
C PRO A 20 7.33 -6.09 -17.48
N GLN A 21 6.28 -5.39 -17.94
CA GLN A 21 5.74 -4.20 -17.28
C GLN A 21 5.23 -4.52 -15.86
N ARG A 22 4.45 -5.59 -15.71
CA ARG A 22 3.94 -6.03 -14.41
C ARG A 22 5.07 -6.46 -13.48
N GLN A 23 6.05 -7.19 -13.99
CA GLN A 23 7.21 -7.62 -13.21
C GLN A 23 8.04 -6.43 -12.74
N MET A 24 8.15 -5.37 -13.52
CA MET A 24 8.79 -4.13 -13.09
C MET A 24 8.04 -3.51 -11.90
N ILE A 25 6.73 -3.46 -11.95
CA ILE A 25 5.90 -2.92 -10.84
C ILE A 25 6.07 -3.77 -9.58
N PHE A 26 6.10 -5.10 -9.71
CA PHE A 26 6.41 -5.98 -8.57
C PHE A 26 7.73 -5.62 -7.92
N GLY A 27 8.78 -5.45 -8.74
CA GLY A 27 10.11 -5.08 -8.24
C GLY A 27 10.15 -3.71 -7.56
N LEU A 28 9.40 -2.73 -8.06
CA LEU A 28 9.32 -1.40 -7.45
C LEU A 28 8.57 -1.39 -6.12
N LEU A 29 7.64 -2.30 -5.93
CA LEU A 29 6.88 -2.44 -4.68
C LEU A 29 7.61 -3.31 -3.65
N GLN A 30 8.43 -4.23 -4.09
CA GLN A 30 9.12 -5.16 -3.20
C GLN A 30 10.03 -4.40 -2.23
N ALA A 31 9.86 -4.66 -0.93
CA ALA A 31 10.58 -3.98 0.15
C ALA A 31 10.48 -2.44 0.13
N ASN A 32 9.43 -1.89 -0.46
CA ASN A 32 9.20 -0.46 -0.54
C ASN A 32 8.32 0.00 0.63
N ASP A 33 8.93 0.67 1.58
CA ASP A 33 8.28 1.20 2.79
C ASP A 33 7.82 2.67 2.65
N SER A 34 7.96 3.25 1.45
CA SER A 34 7.62 4.66 1.22
C SER A 34 6.13 4.93 1.01
N HIS A 35 5.31 3.88 0.91
CA HIS A 35 3.88 3.98 0.59
C HIS A 35 3.63 4.81 -0.67
N PRO A 36 4.12 4.35 -1.83
CA PRO A 36 4.05 5.15 -3.06
C PRO A 36 2.60 5.33 -3.52
N THR A 37 2.34 6.44 -4.22
CA THR A 37 1.12 6.58 -5.00
C THR A 37 1.24 5.80 -6.31
N VAL A 38 0.11 5.51 -6.95
CA VAL A 38 0.12 4.87 -8.29
C VAL A 38 0.85 5.75 -9.30
N GLU A 39 0.67 7.07 -9.22
CA GLU A 39 1.34 8.04 -10.08
C GLU A 39 2.86 8.02 -9.87
N SER A 40 3.34 7.95 -8.64
CA SER A 40 4.79 7.88 -8.36
C SER A 40 5.39 6.55 -8.82
N LEU A 41 4.67 5.46 -8.71
CA LEU A 41 5.07 4.17 -9.28
C LEU A 41 5.18 4.25 -10.81
N TYR A 42 4.20 4.89 -11.45
CA TYR A 42 4.23 5.12 -12.89
C TYR A 42 5.44 5.94 -13.31
N GLU A 43 5.71 7.06 -12.66
CA GLU A 43 6.86 7.91 -12.98
C GLU A 43 8.19 7.14 -12.92
N ARG A 44 8.38 6.34 -11.87
CA ARG A 44 9.58 5.52 -11.72
C ARG A 44 9.66 4.41 -12.77
N ALA A 45 8.55 3.71 -13.00
CA ALA A 45 8.49 2.63 -13.98
C ALA A 45 8.69 3.15 -15.40
N HIS A 46 8.07 4.28 -15.74
CA HIS A 46 8.18 4.91 -17.05
C HIS A 46 9.59 5.42 -17.36
N ALA A 47 10.32 5.90 -16.35
CA ALA A 47 11.71 6.34 -16.50
C ALA A 47 12.63 5.21 -16.97
N GLU A 48 12.39 3.98 -16.51
CA GLU A 48 13.18 2.80 -16.90
C GLU A 48 12.59 2.07 -18.12
N MET A 49 11.27 2.11 -18.25
CA MET A 49 10.53 1.42 -19.32
C MET A 49 9.54 2.39 -19.97
N PRO A 50 9.96 3.10 -21.05
CA PRO A 50 9.12 4.13 -21.70
C PRO A 50 7.80 3.60 -22.27
N THR A 51 7.68 2.29 -22.48
CA THR A 51 6.43 1.65 -22.92
C THR A 51 5.39 1.48 -21.79
N MET A 52 5.77 1.76 -20.53
CA MET A 52 4.86 1.69 -19.41
C MET A 52 3.72 2.70 -19.56
N SER A 53 2.49 2.26 -19.34
CA SER A 53 1.31 3.12 -19.29
C SER A 53 0.78 3.25 -17.86
N LEU A 54 0.15 4.38 -17.55
CA LEU A 54 -0.51 4.59 -16.28
C LEU A 54 -1.62 3.56 -16.04
N LYS A 55 -2.35 3.20 -17.10
CA LYS A 55 -3.38 2.14 -17.05
C LYS A 55 -2.81 0.80 -16.60
N THR A 56 -1.63 0.41 -17.08
CA THR A 56 -0.97 -0.83 -16.68
C THR A 56 -0.59 -0.81 -15.21
N VAL A 57 -0.12 0.32 -14.69
CA VAL A 57 0.19 0.47 -13.26
C VAL A 57 -1.06 0.32 -12.41
N TYR A 58 -2.14 1.04 -12.74
CA TYR A 58 -3.42 0.92 -12.03
C TYR A 58 -3.96 -0.51 -12.04
N GLN A 59 -3.97 -1.15 -13.21
CA GLN A 59 -4.47 -2.53 -13.33
C GLN A 59 -3.62 -3.52 -12.52
N THR A 60 -2.31 -3.35 -12.52
CA THR A 60 -1.41 -4.22 -11.75
C THR A 60 -1.62 -4.05 -10.24
N VAL A 61 -1.72 -2.82 -9.76
CA VAL A 61 -2.01 -2.54 -8.34
C VAL A 61 -3.38 -3.11 -7.95
N HIS A 62 -4.39 -2.92 -8.78
CA HIS A 62 -5.72 -3.48 -8.54
C HIS A 62 -5.69 -5.02 -8.45
N ASP A 63 -5.00 -5.69 -9.36
CA ASP A 63 -4.86 -7.15 -9.33
C ASP A 63 -4.11 -7.62 -8.08
N LEU A 64 -3.05 -6.90 -7.66
CA LEU A 64 -2.31 -7.20 -6.42
C LEU A 64 -3.18 -7.02 -5.17
N GLU A 65 -3.97 -5.95 -5.12
CA GLU A 65 -4.92 -5.71 -4.02
C GLU A 65 -5.97 -6.82 -3.94
N ALA A 66 -6.56 -7.21 -5.08
CA ALA A 66 -7.54 -8.29 -5.14
C ALA A 66 -6.96 -9.66 -4.71
N LEU A 67 -5.65 -9.85 -4.86
CA LEU A 67 -4.93 -11.04 -4.40
C LEU A 67 -4.47 -10.93 -2.94
N GLY A 68 -4.68 -9.79 -2.27
CA GLY A 68 -4.24 -9.56 -0.89
C GLY A 68 -2.72 -9.38 -0.75
N GLU A 69 -2.04 -8.98 -1.80
CA GLU A 69 -0.58 -8.79 -1.81
C GLU A 69 -0.16 -7.35 -1.50
N VAL A 70 -1.07 -6.41 -1.65
CA VAL A 70 -0.91 -5.01 -1.23
C VAL A 70 -2.21 -4.49 -0.63
N ASP A 71 -2.11 -3.49 0.21
CA ASP A 71 -3.24 -2.66 0.63
C ASP A 71 -3.20 -1.32 -0.12
N VAL A 72 -4.39 -0.79 -0.43
CA VAL A 72 -4.54 0.56 -0.99
C VAL A 72 -5.21 1.43 0.06
N LEU A 73 -4.49 2.44 0.53
CA LEU A 73 -4.85 3.21 1.72
C LEU A 73 -5.13 4.67 1.38
N ASP A 74 -6.19 5.22 1.96
CA ASP A 74 -6.41 6.65 2.06
C ASP A 74 -5.93 7.14 3.43
N LEU A 75 -4.76 7.75 3.45
CA LEU A 75 -4.13 8.28 4.66
C LEU A 75 -4.32 9.80 4.82
N GLY A 76 -5.21 10.39 4.04
CA GLY A 76 -5.50 11.82 4.09
C GLY A 76 -4.42 12.70 3.46
N THR A 77 -3.60 12.14 2.56
CA THR A 77 -2.52 12.87 1.86
C THR A 77 -2.94 13.43 0.50
N GLY A 78 -4.21 13.25 0.11
CA GLY A 78 -4.76 13.68 -1.19
C GLY A 78 -4.66 12.64 -2.30
N SER A 79 -3.87 11.59 -2.13
CA SER A 79 -3.73 10.47 -3.07
C SER A 79 -3.74 9.15 -2.32
N LEU A 80 -4.26 8.11 -2.96
CA LEU A 80 -4.20 6.75 -2.41
C LEU A 80 -2.75 6.26 -2.39
N ARG A 81 -2.41 5.54 -1.34
CA ARG A 81 -1.08 4.96 -1.14
C ARG A 81 -1.13 3.45 -1.28
N VAL A 82 -0.10 2.89 -1.88
CA VAL A 82 0.07 1.45 -2.02
C VAL A 82 1.02 0.96 -0.92
N ASP A 83 0.53 0.04 -0.10
CA ASP A 83 1.30 -0.54 1.01
C ASP A 83 1.54 -2.03 0.72
N PRO A 84 2.79 -2.44 0.45
CA PRO A 84 3.12 -3.84 0.24
C PRO A 84 3.27 -4.65 1.54
N ASN A 85 3.22 -4.01 2.70
CA ASN A 85 3.30 -4.70 4.00
C ASN A 85 1.91 -5.16 4.43
N VAL A 86 1.52 -6.36 4.02
CA VAL A 86 0.23 -6.99 4.36
C VAL A 86 0.38 -8.15 5.36
N GLU A 87 1.60 -8.43 5.81
CA GLU A 87 1.90 -9.59 6.66
C GLU A 87 1.81 -9.26 8.15
N ASP A 88 2.16 -8.03 8.51
CA ASP A 88 2.18 -7.57 9.89
C ASP A 88 1.13 -6.49 10.12
N ASP A 89 0.35 -6.65 11.17
CA ASP A 89 -0.56 -5.59 11.63
C ASP A 89 0.25 -4.37 12.04
N HIS A 90 -0.07 -3.22 11.48
CA HIS A 90 0.60 -1.97 11.77
C HIS A 90 -0.33 -0.78 11.59
N HIS A 91 0.11 0.34 12.12
CA HIS A 91 -0.55 1.63 11.99
C HIS A 91 0.37 2.61 11.25
N HIS A 92 -0.01 3.85 11.14
CA HIS A 92 0.74 4.80 10.31
C HIS A 92 0.99 6.13 11.01
N LEU A 93 2.16 6.70 10.72
CA LEU A 93 2.52 8.10 10.98
C LEU A 93 2.49 8.84 9.64
N VAL A 94 1.81 9.98 9.58
CA VAL A 94 1.67 10.78 8.35
C VAL A 94 2.13 12.19 8.61
N CYS A 95 3.08 12.67 7.80
CA CYS A 95 3.50 14.05 7.80
C CYS A 95 2.51 14.89 6.96
N THR A 96 1.87 15.85 7.59
CA THR A 96 0.89 16.72 6.94
C THR A 96 1.55 17.79 6.04
N SER A 97 2.86 18.00 6.19
CA SER A 97 3.60 18.98 5.36
C SER A 97 4.14 18.36 4.07
N CYS A 98 4.82 17.21 4.13
CA CYS A 98 5.46 16.61 2.95
C CYS A 98 4.77 15.32 2.46
N GLY A 99 3.76 14.82 3.18
CA GLY A 99 3.06 13.60 2.83
C GLY A 99 3.84 12.30 3.12
N ARG A 100 4.99 12.37 3.79
CA ARG A 100 5.73 11.16 4.18
C ARG A 100 4.88 10.28 5.06
N VAL A 101 4.87 9.00 4.76
CA VAL A 101 4.19 7.95 5.55
C VAL A 101 5.25 7.00 6.11
N ARG A 102 5.04 6.58 7.34
CA ARG A 102 5.90 5.61 8.03
C ARG A 102 5.03 4.59 8.75
N ASP A 103 5.38 3.32 8.65
CA ASP A 103 4.75 2.26 9.43
C ASP A 103 5.01 2.44 10.92
N LEU A 104 3.99 2.14 11.70
CA LEU A 104 4.04 2.15 13.16
C LEU A 104 3.65 0.75 13.65
N PRO A 105 4.64 -0.14 13.89
CA PRO A 105 4.39 -1.52 14.29
C PRO A 105 4.11 -1.61 15.80
N LEU A 106 3.05 -0.94 16.25
CA LEU A 106 2.60 -0.94 17.64
C LEU A 106 1.18 -1.46 17.72
N GLU A 107 0.93 -2.26 18.76
CA GLU A 107 -0.42 -2.65 19.14
C GLU A 107 -0.98 -1.64 20.13
N PHE A 108 -2.22 -1.25 19.93
CA PHE A 108 -2.95 -0.38 20.83
C PHE A 108 -4.01 -1.19 21.56
N THR A 109 -3.81 -1.44 22.86
CA THR A 109 -4.80 -2.11 23.69
C THR A 109 -5.93 -1.15 24.08
N GLY A 110 -7.14 -1.66 24.17
CA GLY A 110 -8.31 -0.87 24.60
C GLY A 110 -9.01 -0.10 23.49
N LEU A 111 -8.54 -0.18 22.25
CA LEU A 111 -9.24 0.36 21.08
C LEU A 111 -10.34 -0.61 20.64
N GLN A 112 -11.43 -0.65 21.39
CA GLN A 112 -12.57 -1.50 21.08
C GLN A 112 -13.85 -0.68 21.08
N VAL A 113 -14.75 -1.01 20.16
CA VAL A 113 -16.08 -0.42 20.14
C VAL A 113 -16.94 -1.15 21.18
N PRO A 114 -17.39 -0.48 22.27
CA PRO A 114 -18.30 -1.09 23.24
C PRO A 114 -19.55 -1.65 22.59
N SER A 115 -20.08 -2.76 23.11
CA SER A 115 -21.25 -3.45 22.54
C SER A 115 -22.45 -2.51 22.31
N ARG A 116 -22.68 -1.56 23.23
CA ARG A 116 -23.76 -0.56 23.13
C ARG A 116 -23.63 0.37 21.92
N HIS A 117 -22.41 0.57 21.40
CA HIS A 117 -22.13 1.43 20.25
C HIS A 117 -22.01 0.64 18.96
N ARG A 118 -21.72 -0.65 19.00
CA ARG A 118 -21.62 -1.50 17.80
C ARG A 118 -22.97 -1.68 17.08
N ARG A 119 -24.05 -1.76 17.82
CA ARG A 119 -25.42 -1.91 17.25
C ARG A 119 -25.52 -3.01 16.19
N GLY A 120 -24.94 -4.17 16.47
CA GLY A 120 -24.91 -5.31 15.55
C GLY A 120 -23.76 -5.32 14.53
N PHE A 121 -22.90 -4.31 14.52
CA PHE A 121 -21.67 -4.33 13.72
C PHE A 121 -20.68 -5.37 14.23
N THR A 122 -20.08 -6.13 13.31
CA THR A 122 -18.86 -6.89 13.55
C THR A 122 -17.69 -6.00 13.19
N VAL A 123 -16.74 -5.82 14.10
CA VAL A 123 -15.52 -5.05 13.86
C VAL A 123 -14.41 -6.04 13.56
N ASP A 124 -13.89 -5.99 12.35
CA ASP A 124 -12.86 -6.92 11.87
C ASP A 124 -11.45 -6.33 11.96
N ASP A 125 -11.34 -5.00 11.93
CA ASP A 125 -10.04 -4.31 11.90
C ASP A 125 -10.12 -2.92 12.55
N VAL A 126 -8.95 -2.43 13.01
CA VAL A 126 -8.76 -1.09 13.55
C VAL A 126 -7.47 -0.51 12.96
N GLN A 127 -7.57 0.64 12.34
CA GLN A 127 -6.42 1.38 11.86
C GLN A 127 -6.29 2.71 12.60
N VAL A 128 -5.08 2.99 13.12
CA VAL A 128 -4.76 4.25 13.78
C VAL A 128 -3.78 5.02 12.91
N ILE A 129 -4.10 6.29 12.66
CA ILE A 129 -3.26 7.19 11.88
C ILE A 129 -2.92 8.40 12.75
N PHE A 130 -1.63 8.59 13.03
CA PHE A 130 -1.13 9.79 13.69
C PHE A 130 -0.66 10.79 12.65
N ARG A 131 -1.19 11.99 12.70
CA ARG A 131 -0.85 13.09 11.79
C ARG A 131 -0.06 14.16 12.52
N GLY A 132 1.01 14.60 11.90
CA GLY A 132 1.88 15.63 12.46
C GLY A 132 2.92 16.09 11.45
N ARG A 133 4.11 16.40 11.91
CA ARG A 133 5.24 16.81 11.06
C ARG A 133 6.43 15.92 11.34
N CYS A 134 7.07 15.44 10.26
CA CYS A 134 8.29 14.66 10.39
C CYS A 134 9.48 15.55 10.82
N GLU A 135 10.58 14.93 11.16
CA GLU A 135 11.82 15.59 11.61
C GLU A 135 12.32 16.66 10.64
N GLU A 136 12.18 16.44 9.33
CA GLU A 136 12.60 17.41 8.31
C GLU A 136 11.65 18.61 8.18
N CYS A 137 10.37 18.42 8.52
CA CYS A 137 9.33 19.46 8.44
C CYS A 137 9.07 20.17 9.78
N SER A 138 9.63 19.66 10.88
CA SER A 138 9.44 20.21 12.23
C SER A 138 10.38 21.36 12.56
N ASN A 139 11.39 21.54 11.77
CA ASN A 139 12.43 22.58 11.95
C ASN A 139 12.12 23.86 11.17
#